data_91afcce153690327297cb6e22595eee5
#
_entry.id   91afcce153690327297cb6e22595eee5
#
_cell.length_a   1.000
_cell.length_b   1.000
_cell.length_c   1.000
_cell.angle_alpha   90.00
_cell.angle_beta   90.00
_cell.angle_gamma   90.00
#
_symmetry.space_group_name_H-M   'P 1'
#
loop_
_entity.id
_entity.type
_entity.pdbx_description
1 polymer ?
#
loop_
_entity_poly.entity_id
_entity_poly.type
_entity_poly.pdbx_seq_one_letter_code
_entity_poly.pdbx_strand_id
1 'polypeptide(L)'
;ILQMEPRGGARDVDRAPLYSAGQALGRDGRARELGAGEEQSVRSREPREVFGVCGAACLLRRELFDRLGGYDERYFSFYEDVDLNVRARIAGWRFGYLPEAAVWHLGNASWQAGAPQPSAWNARLVARNRIATQAKFMPARALARILAVELGALLRAARQRRFVATLRGKLEGLRLLPAMLWER
;
A
#
# COMPACT_ATOMS: atom_id res chain seq x y z
N ILE A 1 0.59 -2.47 -14.42
CA ILE A 1 -0.81 -1.98 -14.45
C ILE A 1 -0.80 -0.54 -13.97
N LEU A 2 -1.26 0.34 -14.82
CA LEU A 2 -1.42 1.76 -14.54
C LEU A 2 -2.81 1.99 -13.98
N GLN A 3 -2.90 2.71 -12.87
CA GLN A 3 -4.17 3.11 -12.27
C GLN A 3 -4.28 4.63 -12.30
N MET A 4 -5.44 5.13 -12.66
CA MET A 4 -5.71 6.56 -12.79
C MET A 4 -6.98 6.93 -12.07
N GLU A 5 -6.97 8.07 -11.41
CA GLU A 5 -8.13 8.64 -10.76
C GLU A 5 -8.78 9.66 -11.71
N PRO A 6 -10.04 9.48 -12.13
CA PRO A 6 -10.72 10.45 -12.99
C PRO A 6 -11.00 11.73 -12.22
N ARG A 7 -10.46 12.83 -12.68
CA ARG A 7 -10.79 14.18 -12.20
C ARG A 7 -11.48 14.96 -13.31
N GLY A 8 -12.65 15.51 -13.03
CA GLY A 8 -13.30 16.48 -13.90
C GLY A 8 -13.98 15.97 -15.16
N GLY A 9 -14.40 14.70 -15.21
CA GLY A 9 -15.28 14.20 -16.28
C GLY A 9 -14.60 13.87 -17.61
N ALA A 10 -13.37 14.28 -17.87
CA ALA A 10 -12.63 13.91 -19.07
C ALA A 10 -11.83 12.64 -18.81
N ARG A 11 -12.14 11.57 -19.54
CA ARG A 11 -11.38 10.30 -19.54
C ARG A 11 -10.15 10.41 -20.47
N ASP A 12 -9.38 11.48 -20.34
CA ASP A 12 -8.13 11.62 -21.06
C ASP A 12 -7.04 10.89 -20.29
N VAL A 13 -6.71 9.70 -20.76
CA VAL A 13 -5.70 8.82 -20.15
C VAL A 13 -4.34 9.50 -20.05
N ASP A 14 -3.99 10.33 -21.03
CA ASP A 14 -2.69 10.99 -21.12
C ASP A 14 -2.52 12.15 -20.11
N ARG A 15 -3.60 12.71 -19.62
CA ARG A 15 -3.60 13.84 -18.67
C ARG A 15 -4.06 13.48 -17.27
N ALA A 16 -4.58 12.28 -17.07
CA ALA A 16 -5.01 11.86 -15.74
C ALA A 16 -3.82 11.58 -14.85
N PRO A 17 -3.85 12.00 -13.57
CA PRO A 17 -2.79 11.66 -12.63
C PRO A 17 -2.76 10.15 -12.39
N LEU A 18 -1.55 9.61 -12.28
CA LEU A 18 -1.34 8.23 -11.90
C LEU A 18 -1.83 7.98 -10.47
N TYR A 19 -2.53 6.88 -10.27
CA TYR A 19 -2.75 6.35 -8.94
C TYR A 19 -1.55 5.46 -8.53
N SER A 20 -1.18 4.50 -9.36
CA SER A 20 -0.05 3.61 -9.12
C SER A 20 0.56 3.07 -10.42
N ALA A 21 1.86 3.14 -10.52
CA ALA A 21 2.69 2.44 -11.50
C ALA A 21 3.49 1.30 -10.83
N GLY A 22 2.92 0.68 -9.80
CA GLY A 22 3.53 -0.32 -8.94
C GLY A 22 3.86 0.23 -7.56
N GLN A 23 4.34 -0.63 -6.68
CA GLN A 23 4.67 -0.29 -5.30
C GLN A 23 6.17 -0.34 -5.03
N ALA A 24 6.61 0.47 -4.07
CA ALA A 24 7.92 0.38 -3.45
C ALA A 24 7.78 0.24 -1.93
N LEU A 25 8.66 -0.54 -1.31
CA LEU A 25 8.73 -0.70 0.14
C LEU A 25 9.99 -0.03 0.68
N GLY A 26 9.80 0.91 1.59
CA GLY A 26 10.89 1.60 2.28
C GLY A 26 11.58 0.72 3.33
N ARG A 27 12.82 1.07 3.69
CA ARG A 27 13.57 0.39 4.77
C ARG A 27 12.96 0.58 6.16
N ASP A 28 11.90 1.33 6.26
CA ASP A 28 11.08 1.59 7.45
C ASP A 28 9.72 0.87 7.39
N GLY A 29 9.50 0.02 6.40
CA GLY A 29 8.26 -0.73 6.19
C GLY A 29 7.09 0.09 5.65
N ARG A 30 7.32 1.33 5.19
CA ARG A 30 6.28 2.10 4.49
C ARG A 30 6.21 1.71 3.03
N ALA A 31 5.03 1.31 2.60
CA ALA A 31 4.73 1.18 1.19
C ALA A 31 4.41 2.54 0.56
N ARG A 32 4.76 2.70 -0.70
CA ARG A 32 4.46 3.86 -1.52
C ARG A 32 4.04 3.42 -2.91
N GLU A 33 3.01 4.07 -3.44
CA GLU A 33 2.64 3.92 -4.83
C GLU A 33 3.63 4.70 -5.70
N LEU A 34 4.20 4.05 -6.70
CA LEU A 34 5.11 4.69 -7.64
C LEU A 34 4.31 5.57 -8.61
N GLY A 35 4.78 6.77 -8.85
CA GLY A 35 4.15 7.73 -9.76
C GLY A 35 2.85 8.34 -9.24
N ALA A 36 2.46 8.12 -7.99
CA ALA A 36 1.21 8.65 -7.46
C ALA A 36 1.14 10.18 -7.56
N GLY A 37 0.12 10.69 -8.25
CA GLY A 37 -0.10 12.11 -8.48
C GLY A 37 0.73 12.71 -9.63
N GLU A 38 1.63 11.96 -10.25
CA GLU A 38 2.39 12.41 -11.43
C GLU A 38 1.51 12.33 -12.68
N GLU A 39 1.70 13.26 -13.62
CA GLU A 39 1.11 13.14 -14.94
C GLU A 39 1.79 12.01 -15.72
N GLN A 40 1.02 11.28 -16.52
CA GLN A 40 1.49 10.11 -17.28
C GLN A 40 2.59 10.42 -18.29
N SER A 41 2.90 11.68 -18.56
CA SER A 41 3.52 12.13 -19.79
C SER A 41 4.94 11.66 -20.09
N VAL A 42 5.76 11.26 -19.12
CA VAL A 42 7.20 11.05 -19.42
C VAL A 42 7.81 9.77 -18.85
N ARG A 43 7.50 9.37 -17.61
CA ARG A 43 8.20 8.25 -16.94
C ARG A 43 7.51 6.90 -16.98
N SER A 44 6.26 6.86 -17.38
CA SER A 44 5.40 5.67 -17.22
C SER A 44 5.15 4.87 -18.50
N ARG A 45 5.80 5.23 -19.61
CA ARG A 45 5.53 4.59 -20.92
C ARG A 45 6.32 3.32 -21.19
N GLU A 46 7.27 2.97 -20.34
CA GLU A 46 8.08 1.76 -20.54
C GLU A 46 7.77 0.67 -19.53
N PRO A 47 7.62 -0.58 -19.97
CA PRO A 47 7.53 -1.73 -19.09
C PRO A 47 8.78 -1.81 -18.21
N ARG A 48 8.57 -2.06 -16.91
CA ARG A 48 9.70 -2.18 -15.98
C ARG A 48 9.38 -3.11 -14.82
N GLU A 49 10.41 -3.64 -14.20
CA GLU A 49 10.26 -4.34 -12.94
C GLU A 49 9.97 -3.36 -11.81
N VAL A 50 9.05 -3.74 -10.93
CA VAL A 50 8.67 -3.00 -9.72
C VAL A 50 8.78 -3.91 -8.51
N PHE A 51 8.86 -3.34 -7.31
CA PHE A 51 8.92 -4.15 -6.07
C PHE A 51 7.66 -4.98 -5.90
N GLY A 52 6.49 -4.39 -6.14
CA GLY A 52 5.19 -5.03 -5.97
C GLY A 52 4.10 -4.33 -6.77
N VAL A 53 2.91 -4.87 -6.70
CA VAL A 53 1.71 -4.37 -7.38
C VAL A 53 0.69 -3.85 -6.39
N CYS A 54 -0.09 -2.85 -6.80
CA CYS A 54 -1.21 -2.34 -6.00
C CYS A 54 -2.42 -3.28 -6.12
N GLY A 55 -3.00 -3.64 -4.99
CA GLY A 55 -4.15 -4.55 -4.92
C GLY A 55 -5.41 -4.03 -5.59
N ALA A 56 -5.51 -2.72 -5.85
CA ALA A 56 -6.67 -2.14 -6.53
C ALA A 56 -6.83 -2.63 -7.99
N ALA A 57 -5.72 -2.94 -8.69
CA ALA A 57 -5.76 -3.59 -9.99
C ALA A 57 -4.43 -4.31 -10.27
N CYS A 58 -4.42 -5.61 -10.20
CA CYS A 58 -3.27 -6.45 -10.51
C CYS A 58 -3.69 -7.76 -11.16
N LEU A 59 -2.75 -8.35 -11.90
CA LEU A 59 -2.86 -9.70 -12.40
C LEU A 59 -1.79 -10.56 -11.72
N LEU A 60 -2.21 -11.62 -11.06
CA LEU A 60 -1.34 -12.56 -10.37
C LEU A 60 -1.43 -13.93 -11.04
N ARG A 61 -0.30 -14.62 -11.15
CA ARG A 61 -0.31 -16.04 -11.52
C ARG A 61 -1.04 -16.82 -10.43
N ARG A 62 -1.94 -17.70 -10.82
CA ARG A 62 -2.68 -18.58 -9.91
C ARG A 62 -1.73 -19.37 -9.01
N GLU A 63 -0.66 -19.91 -9.61
CA GLU A 63 0.37 -20.66 -8.88
C GLU A 63 1.02 -19.84 -7.75
N LEU A 64 1.34 -18.55 -7.99
CA LEU A 64 1.87 -17.67 -6.96
C LEU A 64 0.89 -17.53 -5.81
N PHE A 65 -0.38 -17.22 -6.14
CA PHE A 65 -1.41 -16.96 -5.16
C PHE A 65 -1.67 -18.19 -4.27
N ASP A 66 -1.80 -19.36 -4.90
CA ASP A 66 -2.06 -20.62 -4.20
C ASP A 66 -0.86 -21.06 -3.35
N ARG A 67 0.36 -20.92 -3.88
CA ARG A 67 1.60 -21.28 -3.15
C ARG A 67 1.85 -20.42 -1.91
N LEU A 68 1.46 -19.16 -1.96
CA LEU A 68 1.61 -18.23 -0.84
C LEU A 68 0.40 -18.24 0.12
N GLY A 69 -0.65 -19.01 -0.16
CA GLY A 69 -1.86 -19.05 0.65
C GLY A 69 -2.73 -17.80 0.54
N GLY A 70 -2.62 -17.05 -0.57
CA GLY A 70 -3.44 -15.86 -0.80
C GLY A 70 -3.06 -14.64 0.04
N TYR A 71 -4.03 -13.77 0.25
CA TYR A 71 -3.89 -12.61 1.14
C TYR A 71 -3.98 -13.05 2.61
N ASP A 72 -3.21 -12.39 3.46
CA ASP A 72 -3.30 -12.57 4.91
C ASP A 72 -4.52 -11.81 5.44
N GLU A 73 -5.57 -12.55 5.80
CA GLU A 73 -6.87 -12.00 6.19
C GLU A 73 -6.81 -11.08 7.41
N ARG A 74 -5.75 -11.20 8.23
CA ARG A 74 -5.54 -10.33 9.39
C ARG A 74 -5.37 -8.86 9.01
N TYR A 75 -4.94 -8.58 7.77
CA TYR A 75 -4.86 -7.20 7.27
C TYR A 75 -6.23 -6.63 6.97
N PHE A 76 -7.18 -7.43 6.51
CA PHE A 76 -8.53 -7.05 6.08
C PHE A 76 -8.53 -6.09 4.89
N SER A 77 -7.95 -4.90 5.00
CA SER A 77 -7.82 -3.90 3.94
C SER A 77 -6.65 -2.97 4.24
N PHE A 78 -5.95 -2.53 3.21
CA PHE A 78 -4.66 -1.83 3.24
C PHE A 78 -3.51 -2.68 3.76
N TYR A 79 -2.39 -2.69 3.01
CA TYR A 79 -1.19 -3.48 3.28
C TYR A 79 -1.33 -5.00 3.07
N GLU A 80 -2.50 -5.55 2.76
CA GLU A 80 -2.67 -6.94 2.36
C GLU A 80 -1.90 -7.26 1.07
N ASP A 81 -1.89 -6.31 0.13
CA ASP A 81 -1.11 -6.36 -1.10
C ASP A 81 0.38 -6.20 -0.84
N VAL A 82 0.77 -5.33 0.08
CA VAL A 82 2.17 -5.16 0.50
C VAL A 82 2.70 -6.44 1.13
N ASP A 83 1.93 -7.08 2.02
CA ASP A 83 2.28 -8.36 2.62
C ASP A 83 2.49 -9.44 1.56
N LEU A 84 1.55 -9.59 0.64
CA LEU A 84 1.65 -10.54 -0.47
C LEU A 84 2.86 -10.25 -1.35
N ASN A 85 3.12 -8.98 -1.68
CA ASN A 85 4.27 -8.57 -2.47
C ASN A 85 5.60 -8.95 -1.79
N VAL A 86 5.72 -8.74 -0.48
CA VAL A 86 6.94 -9.12 0.27
C VAL A 86 7.11 -10.63 0.27
N ARG A 87 6.06 -11.40 0.60
CA ARG A 87 6.12 -12.87 0.58
C ARG A 87 6.48 -13.41 -0.80
N ALA A 88 5.90 -12.83 -1.86
CA ALA A 88 6.23 -13.20 -3.23
C ALA A 88 7.69 -12.91 -3.58
N ARG A 89 8.22 -11.76 -3.17
CA ARG A 89 9.65 -11.42 -3.36
C ARG A 89 10.59 -12.37 -2.63
N ILE A 90 10.27 -12.72 -1.39
CA ILE A 90 11.02 -13.72 -0.61
C ILE A 90 11.00 -15.08 -1.31
N ALA A 91 9.88 -15.45 -1.92
CA ALA A 91 9.73 -16.70 -2.70
C ALA A 91 10.34 -16.64 -4.12
N GLY A 92 11.03 -15.54 -4.48
CA GLY A 92 11.71 -15.38 -5.76
C GLY A 92 10.85 -14.88 -6.93
N TRP A 93 9.60 -14.49 -6.68
CA TRP A 93 8.73 -13.92 -7.72
C TRP A 93 9.09 -12.47 -8.04
N ARG A 94 8.81 -12.09 -9.30
CA ARG A 94 9.04 -10.73 -9.81
C ARG A 94 7.74 -10.10 -10.25
N PHE A 95 7.64 -8.78 -10.17
CA PHE A 95 6.48 -8.02 -10.60
C PHE A 95 6.86 -7.06 -11.72
N GLY A 96 6.02 -6.99 -12.74
CA GLY A 96 6.16 -6.10 -13.88
C GLY A 96 5.09 -5.02 -13.89
N TYR A 97 5.46 -3.82 -14.25
CA TYR A 97 4.58 -2.74 -14.64
C TYR A 97 4.44 -2.74 -16.15
N LEU A 98 3.19 -2.74 -16.63
CA LEU A 98 2.83 -2.68 -18.05
C LEU A 98 2.01 -1.40 -18.30
N PRO A 99 2.57 -0.39 -18.95
CA PRO A 99 1.90 0.91 -19.15
C PRO A 99 0.66 0.83 -20.05
N GLU A 100 0.61 -0.13 -20.98
CA GLU A 100 -0.50 -0.33 -21.89
C GLU A 100 -1.77 -0.86 -21.20
N ALA A 101 -1.61 -1.50 -20.04
CA ALA A 101 -2.72 -2.04 -19.25
C ALA A 101 -3.23 -0.99 -18.26
N ALA A 102 -4.02 -0.03 -18.74
CA ALA A 102 -4.56 1.05 -17.92
C ALA A 102 -5.94 0.71 -17.35
N VAL A 103 -6.14 1.00 -16.07
CA VAL A 103 -7.40 0.82 -15.34
C VAL A 103 -7.76 2.11 -14.62
N TRP A 104 -9.02 2.53 -14.72
CA TRP A 104 -9.54 3.67 -13.96
C TRP A 104 -9.87 3.25 -12.53
N HIS A 105 -9.28 3.97 -11.56
CA HIS A 105 -9.52 3.73 -10.15
C HIS A 105 -10.15 4.94 -9.49
N LEU A 106 -11.35 4.77 -8.94
CA LEU A 106 -12.12 5.84 -8.30
C LEU A 106 -11.65 6.14 -6.86
N GLY A 107 -10.62 5.51 -6.37
CA GLY A 107 -10.08 5.67 -5.02
C GLY A 107 -11.15 5.64 -3.91
N ASN A 108 -11.01 4.75 -2.94
CA ASN A 108 -11.94 4.66 -1.78
C ASN A 108 -13.45 4.62 -2.09
N ALA A 109 -13.87 4.47 -3.35
CA ALA A 109 -15.28 4.50 -3.75
C ALA A 109 -16.10 3.39 -3.06
N SER A 110 -15.47 2.25 -2.77
CA SER A 110 -16.11 1.11 -2.09
C SER A 110 -16.45 1.41 -0.62
N TRP A 111 -15.83 2.41 -0.01
CA TRP A 111 -15.96 2.68 1.42
C TRP A 111 -16.73 3.95 1.76
N GLN A 112 -16.68 4.95 0.90
CA GLN A 112 -17.43 6.21 1.09
C GLN A 112 -17.56 6.95 -0.24
N ALA A 113 -18.65 6.76 -0.94
CA ALA A 113 -18.98 7.59 -2.10
C ALA A 113 -19.03 9.08 -1.68
N GLY A 114 -18.14 9.89 -2.28
CA GLY A 114 -18.10 11.34 -2.08
C GLY A 114 -17.21 11.89 -0.97
N ALA A 115 -16.45 11.05 -0.22
CA ALA A 115 -15.54 11.58 0.80
C ALA A 115 -14.20 12.02 0.16
N PRO A 116 -13.82 13.31 0.22
CA PRO A 116 -12.61 13.83 -0.43
C PRO A 116 -11.30 13.47 0.30
N GLN A 117 -11.36 12.80 1.44
CA GLN A 117 -10.21 12.49 2.31
C GLN A 117 -10.29 11.07 2.87
N PRO A 118 -9.14 10.40 3.12
CA PRO A 118 -9.15 9.12 3.82
C PRO A 118 -9.89 9.24 5.14
N SER A 119 -10.87 8.37 5.39
CA SER A 119 -11.67 8.40 6.62
C SER A 119 -10.81 8.09 7.85
N ALA A 120 -11.32 8.40 9.05
CA ALA A 120 -10.70 7.97 10.31
C ALA A 120 -10.50 6.45 10.36
N TRP A 121 -11.41 5.69 9.75
CA TRP A 121 -11.32 4.25 9.58
C TRP A 121 -10.08 3.84 8.75
N ASN A 122 -9.86 4.47 7.59
CA ASN A 122 -8.70 4.19 6.75
C ASN A 122 -7.40 4.52 7.49
N ALA A 123 -7.34 5.67 8.18
CA ALA A 123 -6.18 6.07 8.98
C ALA A 123 -5.85 5.04 10.08
N ARG A 124 -6.88 4.48 10.73
CA ARG A 124 -6.75 3.44 11.74
C ARG A 124 -6.21 2.15 11.13
N LEU A 125 -6.80 1.65 10.02
CA LEU A 125 -6.37 0.41 9.37
C LEU A 125 -4.93 0.52 8.82
N VAL A 126 -4.62 1.60 8.14
CA VAL A 126 -3.25 1.84 7.64
C VAL A 126 -2.23 1.88 8.79
N ALA A 127 -2.55 2.55 9.90
CA ALA A 127 -1.67 2.60 11.06
C ALA A 127 -1.46 1.22 11.71
N ARG A 128 -2.54 0.43 11.86
CA ARG A 128 -2.53 -0.92 12.39
C ARG A 128 -1.68 -1.85 11.51
N ASN A 129 -1.98 -1.88 10.24
CA ASN A 129 -1.40 -2.83 9.31
C ASN A 129 0.07 -2.52 9.00
N ARG A 130 0.45 -1.25 9.03
CA ARG A 130 1.86 -0.86 8.93
C ARG A 130 2.69 -1.39 10.10
N ILE A 131 2.20 -1.32 11.33
CA ILE A 131 2.88 -1.92 12.49
C ILE A 131 3.03 -3.44 12.30
N ALA A 132 1.98 -4.13 11.84
CA ALA A 132 2.01 -5.56 11.54
C ALA A 132 3.08 -5.90 10.49
N THR A 133 3.11 -5.17 9.37
CA THR A 133 4.10 -5.34 8.29
C THR A 133 5.53 -5.08 8.77
N GLN A 134 5.72 -4.01 9.56
CA GLN A 134 7.02 -3.70 10.15
C GLN A 134 7.51 -4.83 11.06
N ALA A 135 6.64 -5.37 11.90
CA ALA A 135 6.97 -6.49 12.79
C ALA A 135 7.32 -7.76 11.99
N LYS A 136 6.55 -8.07 10.95
CA LYS A 136 6.71 -9.28 10.15
C LYS A 136 7.97 -9.28 9.30
N PHE A 137 8.34 -8.14 8.70
CA PHE A 137 9.36 -8.11 7.66
C PHE A 137 10.58 -7.24 7.95
N MET A 138 10.50 -6.27 8.85
CA MET A 138 11.61 -5.35 9.04
C MET A 138 12.62 -5.89 10.06
N PRO A 139 13.94 -5.82 9.76
CA PRO A 139 14.97 -6.29 10.67
C PRO A 139 15.03 -5.42 11.93
N ALA A 140 15.46 -6.00 13.07
CA ALA A 140 15.58 -5.30 14.33
C ALA A 140 16.44 -4.02 14.25
N ARG A 141 17.48 -4.01 13.41
CA ARG A 141 18.32 -2.82 13.15
C ARG A 141 17.54 -1.64 12.55
N ALA A 142 16.32 -1.86 12.03
CA ALA A 142 15.47 -0.79 11.53
C ALA A 142 14.64 -0.10 12.62
N LEU A 143 14.65 -0.60 13.86
CA LEU A 143 13.76 -0.17 14.95
C LEU A 143 13.81 1.35 15.19
N ALA A 144 15.00 1.95 15.30
CA ALA A 144 15.13 3.39 15.53
C ALA A 144 14.46 4.19 14.40
N ARG A 145 14.64 3.78 13.14
CA ARG A 145 14.00 4.40 11.98
C ARG A 145 12.49 4.22 12.01
N ILE A 146 12.02 3.03 12.35
CA ILE A 146 10.59 2.72 12.49
C ILE A 146 9.97 3.64 13.55
N LEU A 147 10.55 3.73 14.73
CA LEU A 147 10.05 4.58 15.81
C LEU A 147 9.98 6.06 15.40
N ALA A 148 11.02 6.58 14.77
CA ALA A 148 11.03 7.97 14.25
C ALA A 148 9.90 8.21 13.23
N VAL A 149 9.69 7.28 12.31
CA VAL A 149 8.63 7.35 11.30
C VAL A 149 7.25 7.27 11.94
N GLU A 150 7.05 6.38 12.91
CA GLU A 150 5.78 6.20 13.59
C GLU A 150 5.42 7.40 14.47
N LEU A 151 6.40 8.01 15.14
CA LEU A 151 6.22 9.29 15.83
C LEU A 151 5.85 10.42 14.86
N GLY A 152 6.59 10.55 13.76
CA GLY A 152 6.27 11.54 12.72
C GLY A 152 4.88 11.35 12.11
N ALA A 153 4.40 10.09 12.00
CA ALA A 153 3.04 9.80 11.55
C ALA A 153 1.98 10.25 12.57
N LEU A 154 2.21 10.08 13.87
CA LEU A 154 1.32 10.58 14.93
C LEU A 154 1.25 12.11 14.93
N LEU A 155 2.39 12.79 14.79
CA LEU A 155 2.43 14.26 14.71
C LEU A 155 1.66 14.79 13.48
N ARG A 156 1.80 14.15 12.33
CA ARG A 156 1.01 14.49 11.12
C ARG A 156 -0.47 14.24 11.34
N ALA A 157 -0.83 13.11 11.96
CA ALA A 157 -2.21 12.75 12.24
C ALA A 157 -2.88 13.75 13.21
N ALA A 158 -2.12 14.29 14.17
CA ALA A 158 -2.60 15.35 15.08
C ALA A 158 -2.98 16.62 14.30
N ARG A 159 -2.10 17.05 13.36
CA ARG A 159 -2.40 18.21 12.49
C ARG A 159 -3.58 17.98 11.56
N GLN A 160 -3.87 16.73 11.20
CA GLN A 160 -4.96 16.35 10.29
C GLN A 160 -6.25 15.95 11.03
N ARG A 161 -6.37 16.18 12.33
CA ARG A 161 -7.49 15.76 13.18
C ARG A 161 -7.77 14.25 13.15
N ARG A 162 -6.73 13.43 12.95
CA ARG A 162 -6.83 11.95 12.87
C ARG A 162 -6.02 11.24 13.94
N PHE A 163 -5.53 11.97 14.93
CA PHE A 163 -4.62 11.45 15.97
C PHE A 163 -5.22 10.24 16.68
N VAL A 164 -6.46 10.34 17.16
CA VAL A 164 -7.11 9.24 17.92
C VAL A 164 -7.25 7.98 17.08
N ALA A 165 -7.69 8.12 15.82
CA ALA A 165 -7.82 6.98 14.91
C ALA A 165 -6.47 6.32 14.62
N THR A 166 -5.43 7.12 14.35
CA THR A 166 -4.08 6.64 14.09
C THR A 166 -3.48 5.97 15.33
N LEU A 167 -3.63 6.57 16.51
CA LEU A 167 -3.14 5.98 17.76
C LEU A 167 -3.83 4.64 18.06
N ARG A 168 -5.16 4.61 17.93
CA ARG A 168 -5.94 3.38 18.11
C ARG A 168 -5.46 2.28 17.15
N GLY A 169 -5.25 2.62 15.86
CA GLY A 169 -4.72 1.67 14.89
C GLY A 169 -3.35 1.13 15.29
N LYS A 170 -2.44 1.98 15.78
CA LYS A 170 -1.13 1.52 16.26
C LYS A 170 -1.25 0.57 17.45
N LEU A 171 -2.09 0.88 18.43
CA LEU A 171 -2.32 -0.01 19.59
C LEU A 171 -2.91 -1.36 19.16
N GLU A 172 -3.81 -1.37 18.18
CA GLU A 172 -4.33 -2.59 17.59
C GLU A 172 -3.26 -3.36 16.80
N GLY A 173 -2.37 -2.67 16.10
CA GLY A 173 -1.22 -3.27 15.42
C GLY A 173 -0.26 -3.94 16.40
N LEU A 174 -0.03 -3.37 17.58
CA LEU A 174 0.79 -4.00 18.62
C LEU A 174 0.20 -5.32 19.12
N ARG A 175 -1.12 -5.48 19.11
CA ARG A 175 -1.77 -6.75 19.47
C ARG A 175 -1.51 -7.87 18.47
N LEU A 176 -1.16 -7.53 17.23
CA LEU A 176 -0.80 -8.50 16.20
C LEU A 176 0.67 -8.96 16.29
N LEU A 177 1.52 -8.27 17.09
CA LEU A 177 2.95 -8.55 17.13
C LEU A 177 3.28 -10.02 17.42
N PRO A 178 2.66 -10.72 18.38
CA PRO A 178 3.02 -12.13 18.65
C PRO A 178 2.84 -13.00 17.40
N ALA A 179 1.72 -12.85 16.69
CA ALA A 179 1.44 -13.61 15.46
C ALA A 179 2.38 -13.23 14.31
N MET A 180 2.67 -11.93 14.13
CA MET A 180 3.55 -11.45 13.07
C MET A 180 5.02 -11.83 13.29
N LEU A 181 5.48 -11.83 14.52
CA LEU A 181 6.85 -12.23 14.87
C LEU A 181 7.05 -13.75 14.79
N TRP A 182 6.00 -14.53 15.03
CA TRP A 182 6.04 -16.00 14.89
C TRP A 182 6.26 -16.44 13.44
N GLU A 183 5.74 -15.69 12.47
CA GLU A 183 5.86 -15.97 11.03
C GLU A 183 7.16 -15.45 10.39
N ARG A 184 8.03 -14.85 11.18
CA ARG A 184 9.29 -14.28 10.74
C ARG A 184 10.38 -15.35 10.69
#